data_01296603353736cc1294265f4fe649cc
#
_entry.id   01296603353736cc1294265f4fe649cc
#
_cell.length_a   1.000
_cell.length_b   1.000
_cell.length_c   1.000
_cell.angle_alpha   90.00
_cell.angle_beta   90.00
_cell.angle_gamma   90.00
#
_symmetry.space_group_name_H-M   'P 1'
#
loop_
_entity.id
_entity.type
_entity.pdbx_description
1 polymer ?
#
loop_
_entity_poly.entity_id
_entity_poly.type
_entity_poly.pdbx_seq_one_letter_code
_entity_poly.pdbx_strand_id
1 'polypeptide(L)'
;MKRKICIVAYCVIALFLFIYSCKKEADNVAISSDGVKISFDQQGEGEPALVFVHGWGNTKSVWDAQMAHFSEKYGVIAVDLPGFGESGYNRTNWTTASFGEDVAAVIKKLNLKKVVLVGFCSGAYNIIETAKMAPENIIGLVLVDIFQNVEMEYSPEMLAYMDSVMWDVVTNPTNEKFVAGGFYKKNPEASYERVLSMLSAHKNTSRIGWKESLDDLLRWHNEDRIESLKKVRVPIISINSDMEPTNVEAFKKYVPSFQVKIVPDAAHLVMWDNPEEFNRLLEESVQGFVNQSKAE
;
A
#
# COMPACT_ATOMS: atom_id res chain seq x y z
N MET A 1 -3.84 52.14 20.34
CA MET A 1 -4.69 51.02 20.67
C MET A 1 -4.92 50.03 19.52
N LYS A 2 -5.32 50.48 18.32
CA LYS A 2 -5.66 49.58 17.15
C LYS A 2 -4.51 48.64 16.71
N ARG A 3 -3.23 49.09 16.72
CA ARG A 3 -2.09 48.22 16.35
C ARG A 3 -1.80 47.07 17.32
N LYS A 4 -2.03 47.24 18.60
CA LYS A 4 -1.82 46.17 19.61
C LYS A 4 -2.90 45.08 19.52
N ILE A 5 -4.13 45.46 19.16
CA ILE A 5 -5.25 44.53 19.02
C ILE A 5 -5.02 43.61 17.79
N CYS A 6 -4.49 44.15 16.67
CA CYS A 6 -4.16 43.31 15.50
C CYS A 6 -3.07 42.27 15.78
N ILE A 7 -2.03 42.63 16.56
CA ILE A 7 -0.94 41.69 16.88
C ILE A 7 -1.45 40.57 17.76
N VAL A 8 -2.27 40.86 18.76
CA VAL A 8 -2.85 39.82 19.63
C VAL A 8 -3.77 38.89 18.85
N ALA A 9 -4.61 39.43 17.97
CA ALA A 9 -5.47 38.60 17.08
C ALA A 9 -4.66 37.69 16.15
N TYR A 10 -3.56 38.18 15.58
CA TYR A 10 -2.65 37.37 14.75
C TYR A 10 -1.98 36.25 15.52
N CYS A 11 -1.49 36.53 16.74
CA CYS A 11 -0.88 35.55 17.62
C CYS A 11 -1.88 34.46 18.04
N VAL A 12 -3.13 34.82 18.34
CA VAL A 12 -4.19 33.86 18.68
C VAL A 12 -4.55 32.97 17.50
N ILE A 13 -4.71 33.53 16.30
CA ILE A 13 -4.99 32.75 15.10
C ILE A 13 -3.81 31.83 14.76
N ALA A 14 -2.57 32.32 14.85
CA ALA A 14 -1.37 31.49 14.64
C ALA A 14 -1.27 30.35 15.65
N LEU A 15 -1.60 30.61 16.93
CA LEU A 15 -1.63 29.60 17.99
C LEU A 15 -2.74 28.55 17.73
N PHE A 16 -3.93 28.97 17.30
CA PHE A 16 -5.01 28.07 16.92
C PHE A 16 -4.64 27.20 15.72
N LEU A 17 -4.03 27.79 14.69
CA LEU A 17 -3.56 27.06 13.51
C LEU A 17 -2.44 26.08 13.88
N PHE A 18 -1.53 26.46 14.78
CA PHE A 18 -0.47 25.59 15.27
C PHE A 18 -1.01 24.43 16.10
N ILE A 19 -1.94 24.69 17.03
CA ILE A 19 -2.59 23.64 17.85
C ILE A 19 -3.41 22.71 16.95
N TYR A 20 -4.12 23.24 15.94
CA TYR A 20 -4.90 22.44 15.00
C TYR A 20 -3.99 21.56 14.12
N SER A 21 -2.87 22.12 13.64
CA SER A 21 -1.87 21.38 12.87
C SER A 21 -1.23 20.26 13.70
N CYS A 22 -0.78 20.56 14.92
CA CYS A 22 -0.22 19.56 15.83
C CYS A 22 -1.23 18.47 16.20
N LYS A 23 -2.51 18.82 16.37
CA LYS A 23 -3.56 17.84 16.66
C LYS A 23 -3.81 16.93 15.46
N LYS A 24 -3.87 17.49 14.25
CA LYS A 24 -4.04 16.72 13.02
C LYS A 24 -2.88 15.76 12.77
N GLU A 25 -1.64 16.19 13.06
CA GLU A 25 -0.44 15.35 12.93
C GLU A 25 -0.44 14.18 13.93
N ALA A 26 -0.90 14.43 15.18
CA ALA A 26 -1.04 13.39 16.19
C ALA A 26 -2.19 12.40 15.90
N ASP A 27 -3.21 12.82 15.17
CA ASP A 27 -4.35 11.99 14.80
C ASP A 27 -4.02 11.04 13.62
N ASN A 28 -3.06 11.40 12.76
CA ASN A 28 -2.65 10.63 11.56
C ASN A 28 -1.45 9.68 11.83
N VAL A 29 -1.27 9.25 13.05
CA VAL A 29 -0.22 8.31 13.47
C VAL A 29 -0.83 7.16 14.27
N ALA A 30 -0.54 5.93 13.86
CA ALA A 30 -0.72 4.73 14.68
C ALA A 30 0.62 4.32 15.29
N ILE A 31 0.57 3.47 16.29
CA ILE A 31 1.76 2.89 16.94
C ILE A 31 1.69 1.38 16.75
N SER A 32 2.74 0.81 16.17
CA SER A 32 2.90 -0.64 16.02
C SER A 32 3.08 -1.34 17.37
N SER A 33 2.95 -2.65 17.38
CA SER A 33 3.17 -3.50 18.56
C SER A 33 4.59 -3.37 19.13
N ASP A 34 5.58 -3.06 18.29
CA ASP A 34 6.98 -2.80 18.65
C ASP A 34 7.31 -1.33 18.95
N GLY A 35 6.29 -0.45 18.95
CA GLY A 35 6.43 0.97 19.28
C GLY A 35 6.82 1.87 18.10
N VAL A 36 6.94 1.35 16.89
CA VAL A 36 7.24 2.15 15.70
C VAL A 36 6.03 3.00 15.31
N LYS A 37 6.27 4.24 14.89
CA LYS A 37 5.24 5.13 14.33
C LYS A 37 4.85 4.70 12.93
N ILE A 38 3.56 4.68 12.66
CA ILE A 38 2.97 4.40 11.36
C ILE A 38 2.20 5.64 10.92
N SER A 39 2.73 6.35 9.93
CA SER A 39 2.08 7.52 9.34
C SER A 39 1.02 7.08 8.34
N PHE A 40 -0.10 7.76 8.31
CA PHE A 40 -1.14 7.56 7.30
C PHE A 40 -1.84 8.87 6.95
N ASP A 41 -2.39 8.95 5.75
CA ASP A 41 -3.30 9.99 5.36
C ASP A 41 -4.72 9.46 5.39
N GLN A 42 -5.68 10.30 5.77
CA GLN A 42 -7.09 9.98 5.81
C GLN A 42 -7.92 11.08 5.14
N GLN A 43 -8.86 10.68 4.29
CA GLN A 43 -9.80 11.58 3.61
C GLN A 43 -11.17 10.92 3.52
N GLY A 44 -12.21 11.73 3.32
CA GLY A 44 -13.58 11.25 3.16
C GLY A 44 -14.15 10.58 4.41
N GLU A 45 -15.41 10.19 4.29
CA GLU A 45 -16.16 9.45 5.31
C GLU A 45 -17.06 8.44 4.60
N GLY A 46 -17.34 7.32 5.21
CA GLY A 46 -18.24 6.30 4.67
C GLY A 46 -17.68 4.89 4.80
N GLU A 47 -18.58 3.91 4.63
CA GLU A 47 -18.27 2.49 4.72
C GLU A 47 -18.53 1.78 3.37
N PRO A 48 -17.68 0.80 3.04
CA PRO A 48 -16.48 0.39 3.78
C PRO A 48 -15.37 1.43 3.73
N ALA A 49 -14.45 1.42 4.69
CA ALA A 49 -13.20 2.15 4.57
C ALA A 49 -12.27 1.42 3.59
N LEU A 50 -11.59 2.18 2.73
CA LEU A 50 -10.55 1.65 1.83
C LEU A 50 -9.19 1.95 2.44
N VAL A 51 -8.40 0.92 2.73
CA VAL A 51 -7.04 1.07 3.26
C VAL A 51 -6.05 0.67 2.19
N PHE A 52 -5.27 1.64 1.74
CA PHE A 52 -4.29 1.50 0.67
C PHE A 52 -2.89 1.28 1.24
N VAL A 53 -2.22 0.23 0.77
CA VAL A 53 -0.88 -0.17 1.19
C VAL A 53 0.05 -0.21 -0.03
N HIS A 54 1.13 0.56 0.04
CA HIS A 54 2.10 0.69 -1.06
C HIS A 54 3.04 -0.52 -1.17
N GLY A 55 3.71 -0.63 -2.31
CA GLY A 55 4.76 -1.61 -2.56
C GLY A 55 6.11 -1.23 -1.97
N TRP A 56 7.08 -2.16 -1.98
CA TRP A 56 8.44 -1.91 -1.52
C TRP A 56 9.08 -0.74 -2.28
N GLY A 57 9.78 0.13 -1.58
CA GLY A 57 10.39 1.32 -2.17
C GLY A 57 9.42 2.47 -2.49
N ASN A 58 8.13 2.32 -2.24
CA ASN A 58 7.13 3.36 -2.45
C ASN A 58 6.74 4.06 -1.13
N THR A 59 5.80 4.98 -1.22
CA THR A 59 5.16 5.65 -0.10
C THR A 59 3.65 5.70 -0.31
N LYS A 60 2.90 6.12 0.71
CA LYS A 60 1.45 6.36 0.61
C LYS A 60 1.06 7.26 -0.57
N SER A 61 1.95 8.15 -1.01
CA SER A 61 1.68 9.07 -2.13
C SER A 61 1.48 8.37 -3.49
N VAL A 62 1.83 7.09 -3.61
CA VAL A 62 1.50 6.30 -4.81
C VAL A 62 -0.01 6.25 -5.06
N TRP A 63 -0.81 6.49 -4.02
CA TRP A 63 -2.27 6.43 -3.99
C TRP A 63 -2.98 7.77 -4.04
N ASP A 64 -2.27 8.91 -4.22
CA ASP A 64 -2.86 10.25 -4.16
C ASP A 64 -4.09 10.42 -5.07
N ALA A 65 -4.03 9.90 -6.30
CA ALA A 65 -5.14 9.97 -7.25
C ALA A 65 -6.35 9.13 -6.78
N GLN A 66 -6.09 7.97 -6.20
CA GLN A 66 -7.13 7.09 -5.64
C GLN A 66 -7.73 7.69 -4.37
N MET A 67 -6.89 8.26 -3.50
CA MET A 67 -7.35 8.98 -2.31
C MET A 67 -8.33 10.11 -2.68
N ALA A 68 -7.97 10.95 -3.65
CA ALA A 68 -8.83 12.03 -4.12
C ALA A 68 -10.16 11.51 -4.72
N HIS A 69 -10.10 10.48 -5.56
CA HIS A 69 -11.26 9.93 -6.25
C HIS A 69 -12.23 9.25 -5.28
N PHE A 70 -11.73 8.37 -4.42
CA PHE A 70 -12.59 7.54 -3.58
C PHE A 70 -13.08 8.26 -2.32
N SER A 71 -12.43 9.35 -1.89
CA SER A 71 -12.85 10.14 -0.72
C SER A 71 -14.21 10.82 -0.87
N GLU A 72 -14.72 10.94 -2.09
CA GLU A 72 -16.06 11.46 -2.34
C GLU A 72 -17.17 10.52 -1.81
N LYS A 73 -16.87 9.22 -1.65
CA LYS A 73 -17.86 8.20 -1.31
C LYS A 73 -17.48 7.33 -0.12
N TYR A 74 -16.20 7.16 0.15
CA TYR A 74 -15.66 6.25 1.15
C TYR A 74 -14.74 6.98 2.13
N GLY A 75 -14.59 6.43 3.34
CA GLY A 75 -13.42 6.73 4.14
C GLY A 75 -12.19 6.08 3.49
N VAL A 76 -11.18 6.86 3.14
CA VAL A 76 -9.96 6.36 2.48
C VAL A 76 -8.74 6.65 3.33
N ILE A 77 -7.88 5.65 3.48
CA ILE A 77 -6.68 5.70 4.27
C ILE A 77 -5.50 5.20 3.42
N ALA A 78 -4.43 5.96 3.31
CA ALA A 78 -3.19 5.51 2.70
C ALA A 78 -2.08 5.47 3.75
N VAL A 79 -1.39 4.33 3.85
CA VAL A 79 -0.42 4.05 4.92
C VAL A 79 1.00 4.11 4.37
N ASP A 80 1.91 4.81 5.08
CA ASP A 80 3.34 4.60 4.94
C ASP A 80 3.76 3.43 5.82
N LEU A 81 4.29 2.38 5.24
CA LEU A 81 4.86 1.27 6.01
C LEU A 81 6.13 1.72 6.75
N PRO A 82 6.45 1.17 7.94
CA PRO A 82 7.70 1.44 8.62
C PRO A 82 8.93 1.33 7.73
N GLY A 83 9.85 2.28 7.86
CA GLY A 83 11.02 2.39 6.98
C GLY A 83 10.78 3.18 5.70
N PHE A 84 9.52 3.52 5.38
CA PHE A 84 9.13 4.26 4.19
C PHE A 84 8.39 5.54 4.54
N GLY A 85 8.48 6.55 3.67
CA GLY A 85 7.78 7.82 3.79
C GLY A 85 8.01 8.53 5.13
N GLU A 86 6.92 8.85 5.83
CA GLU A 86 6.91 9.58 7.11
C GLU A 86 6.82 8.65 8.33
N SER A 87 6.77 7.32 8.10
CA SER A 87 6.76 6.33 9.18
C SER A 87 8.12 6.19 9.86
N GLY A 88 8.11 5.66 11.07
CA GLY A 88 9.31 5.38 11.84
C GLY A 88 10.14 4.24 11.25
N TYR A 89 11.41 4.17 11.67
CA TYR A 89 12.37 3.17 11.20
C TYR A 89 13.15 2.51 12.33
N ASN A 90 12.82 2.78 13.58
CA ASN A 90 13.54 2.26 14.75
C ASN A 90 12.94 0.91 15.20
N ARG A 91 13.08 -0.10 14.35
CA ARG A 91 12.67 -1.48 14.64
C ARG A 91 13.77 -2.47 14.28
N THR A 92 13.66 -3.70 14.74
CA THR A 92 14.57 -4.82 14.45
C THR A 92 13.89 -5.94 13.68
N ASN A 93 12.56 -5.95 13.58
CA ASN A 93 11.79 -6.99 12.90
C ASN A 93 11.15 -6.43 11.61
N TRP A 94 11.79 -6.67 10.47
CA TRP A 94 11.40 -6.16 9.16
C TRP A 94 10.75 -7.26 8.30
N THR A 95 9.76 -7.94 8.84
CA THR A 95 9.09 -9.05 8.16
C THR A 95 7.76 -8.63 7.53
N THR A 96 7.35 -9.33 6.48
CA THR A 96 6.04 -9.18 5.85
C THR A 96 4.91 -9.32 6.88
N ALA A 97 5.06 -10.23 7.85
CA ALA A 97 4.12 -10.39 8.95
C ALA A 97 4.06 -9.14 9.85
N SER A 98 5.21 -8.54 10.20
CA SER A 98 5.23 -7.32 11.02
C SER A 98 4.62 -6.12 10.28
N PHE A 99 4.80 -6.01 8.98
CA PHE A 99 4.09 -5.01 8.17
C PHE A 99 2.57 -5.25 8.14
N GLY A 100 2.13 -6.51 8.16
CA GLY A 100 0.72 -6.85 8.34
C GLY A 100 0.16 -6.38 9.68
N GLU A 101 0.92 -6.53 10.78
CA GLU A 101 0.58 -6.00 12.11
C GLU A 101 0.47 -4.47 12.10
N ASP A 102 1.33 -3.78 11.37
CA ASP A 102 1.32 -2.32 11.24
C ASP A 102 0.02 -1.83 10.59
N VAL A 103 -0.42 -2.48 9.52
CA VAL A 103 -1.70 -2.15 8.87
C VAL A 103 -2.88 -2.45 9.83
N ALA A 104 -2.84 -3.57 10.55
CA ALA A 104 -3.85 -3.89 11.57
C ALA A 104 -3.88 -2.85 12.69
N ALA A 105 -2.73 -2.30 13.10
CA ALA A 105 -2.65 -1.23 14.10
C ALA A 105 -3.34 0.07 13.62
N VAL A 106 -3.24 0.42 12.33
CA VAL A 106 -3.97 1.55 11.73
C VAL A 106 -5.48 1.30 11.75
N ILE A 107 -5.93 0.12 11.33
CA ILE A 107 -7.36 -0.28 11.37
C ILE A 107 -7.90 -0.16 12.78
N LYS A 108 -7.17 -0.65 13.78
CA LYS A 108 -7.52 -0.59 15.20
C LYS A 108 -7.53 0.86 15.72
N LYS A 109 -6.51 1.66 15.41
CA LYS A 109 -6.40 3.09 15.82
C LYS A 109 -7.60 3.88 15.36
N LEU A 110 -8.05 3.66 14.12
CA LEU A 110 -9.18 4.35 13.51
C LEU A 110 -10.54 3.69 13.83
N ASN A 111 -10.53 2.57 14.56
CA ASN A 111 -11.74 1.80 14.93
C ASN A 111 -12.60 1.44 13.71
N LEU A 112 -11.97 1.12 12.57
CA LEU A 112 -12.66 0.77 11.33
C LEU A 112 -13.39 -0.56 11.49
N LYS A 113 -14.65 -0.64 11.01
CA LYS A 113 -15.52 -1.82 11.20
C LYS A 113 -15.71 -2.65 9.94
N LYS A 114 -15.72 -1.99 8.79
CA LYS A 114 -15.78 -2.63 7.47
C LYS A 114 -14.67 -2.08 6.60
N VAL A 115 -13.74 -2.92 6.24
CA VAL A 115 -12.50 -2.53 5.55
C VAL A 115 -12.33 -3.34 4.28
N VAL A 116 -12.03 -2.67 3.18
CA VAL A 116 -11.42 -3.28 2.01
C VAL A 116 -9.94 -2.88 2.01
N LEU A 117 -9.05 -3.88 2.00
CA LEU A 117 -7.62 -3.66 1.89
C LEU A 117 -7.20 -3.69 0.42
N VAL A 118 -6.42 -2.70 0.01
CA VAL A 118 -5.89 -2.57 -1.35
C VAL A 118 -4.38 -2.51 -1.26
N GLY A 119 -3.69 -3.53 -1.74
CA GLY A 119 -2.23 -3.66 -1.64
C GLY A 119 -1.57 -3.73 -3.01
N PHE A 120 -0.63 -2.82 -3.28
CA PHE A 120 0.15 -2.78 -4.50
C PHE A 120 1.46 -3.55 -4.36
N CYS A 121 1.79 -4.40 -5.33
CA CYS A 121 3.05 -5.15 -5.35
C CYS A 121 3.26 -5.90 -4.00
N SER A 122 4.35 -5.67 -3.29
CA SER A 122 4.59 -6.25 -1.96
C SER A 122 3.57 -5.82 -0.89
N GLY A 123 2.89 -4.70 -1.06
CA GLY A 123 1.76 -4.31 -0.22
C GLY A 123 0.65 -5.35 -0.20
N ALA A 124 0.49 -6.11 -1.29
CA ALA A 124 -0.43 -7.24 -1.35
C ALA A 124 -0.06 -8.37 -0.36
N TYR A 125 1.23 -8.64 -0.15
CA TYR A 125 1.69 -9.62 0.85
C TYR A 125 1.33 -9.15 2.25
N ASN A 126 1.54 -7.87 2.52
CA ASN A 126 1.26 -7.27 3.82
C ASN A 126 -0.23 -7.31 4.16
N ILE A 127 -1.13 -7.01 3.19
CA ILE A 127 -2.57 -7.09 3.44
C ILE A 127 -3.08 -8.54 3.58
N ILE A 128 -2.44 -9.52 2.94
CA ILE A 128 -2.71 -10.95 3.19
C ILE A 128 -2.38 -11.29 4.65
N GLU A 129 -1.23 -10.86 5.16
CA GLU A 129 -0.86 -11.04 6.56
C GLU A 129 -1.83 -10.32 7.50
N THR A 130 -2.24 -9.07 7.16
CA THR A 130 -3.26 -8.33 7.93
C THR A 130 -4.57 -9.11 8.03
N ALA A 131 -5.05 -9.65 6.91
CA ALA A 131 -6.32 -10.38 6.87
C ALA A 131 -6.30 -11.69 7.68
N LYS A 132 -5.13 -12.28 7.88
CA LYS A 132 -4.96 -13.44 8.76
C LYS A 132 -5.11 -13.09 10.24
N MET A 133 -4.75 -11.86 10.63
CA MET A 133 -4.69 -11.41 12.03
C MET A 133 -5.97 -10.70 12.48
N ALA A 134 -6.64 -9.96 11.62
CA ALA A 134 -7.83 -9.17 11.93
C ALA A 134 -8.97 -9.42 10.93
N PRO A 135 -9.41 -10.67 10.73
CA PRO A 135 -10.38 -11.01 9.69
C PRO A 135 -11.77 -10.41 9.92
N GLU A 136 -12.15 -10.09 11.17
CA GLU A 136 -13.50 -9.62 11.53
C GLU A 136 -13.82 -8.21 11.02
N ASN A 137 -12.83 -7.41 10.73
CA ASN A 137 -13.02 -6.06 10.20
C ASN A 137 -12.90 -5.99 8.67
N ILE A 138 -12.38 -7.04 8.03
CA ILE A 138 -12.04 -7.04 6.62
C ILE A 138 -13.12 -7.75 5.82
N ILE A 139 -13.65 -7.09 4.79
CA ILE A 139 -14.69 -7.65 3.91
C ILE A 139 -14.17 -8.07 2.53
N GLY A 140 -12.91 -7.75 2.19
CA GLY A 140 -12.28 -8.16 0.95
C GLY A 140 -10.89 -7.61 0.77
N LEU A 141 -10.09 -8.28 -0.07
CA LEU A 141 -8.75 -7.88 -0.46
C LEU A 141 -8.69 -7.59 -1.96
N VAL A 142 -8.03 -6.49 -2.32
CA VAL A 142 -7.66 -6.18 -3.71
C VAL A 142 -6.14 -6.22 -3.82
N LEU A 143 -5.63 -7.19 -4.58
CA LEU A 143 -4.21 -7.35 -4.87
C LEU A 143 -3.92 -6.62 -6.18
N VAL A 144 -3.00 -5.67 -6.17
CA VAL A 144 -2.74 -4.82 -7.33
C VAL A 144 -1.40 -5.16 -7.97
N ASP A 145 -1.49 -5.63 -9.19
CA ASP A 145 -0.41 -6.03 -10.09
C ASP A 145 0.63 -6.96 -9.45
N ILE A 146 0.15 -8.10 -8.99
CA ILE A 146 0.94 -9.13 -8.32
C ILE A 146 0.33 -10.52 -8.56
N PHE A 147 1.13 -11.57 -8.39
CA PHE A 147 0.71 -12.97 -8.52
C PHE A 147 0.11 -13.33 -9.87
N GLN A 148 0.74 -12.92 -10.97
CA GLN A 148 0.37 -13.41 -12.30
C GLN A 148 0.42 -14.94 -12.35
N ASN A 149 1.35 -15.55 -11.62
CA ASN A 149 1.31 -16.98 -11.32
C ASN A 149 1.64 -17.22 -9.83
N VAL A 150 0.61 -17.51 -9.04
CA VAL A 150 0.74 -17.73 -7.59
C VAL A 150 1.57 -18.96 -7.23
N GLU A 151 1.76 -19.91 -8.13
CA GLU A 151 2.60 -21.10 -7.94
C GLU A 151 4.06 -20.91 -8.38
N MET A 152 4.39 -19.75 -8.97
CA MET A 152 5.75 -19.49 -9.39
C MET A 152 6.66 -19.26 -8.17
N GLU A 153 7.72 -20.04 -8.08
CA GLU A 153 8.80 -19.84 -7.13
C GLU A 153 9.97 -19.15 -7.81
N TYR A 154 10.60 -18.23 -7.12
CA TYR A 154 11.82 -17.62 -7.61
C TYR A 154 13.00 -18.57 -7.42
N SER A 155 13.70 -18.89 -8.51
CA SER A 155 14.95 -19.66 -8.41
C SER A 155 16.02 -18.87 -7.63
N PRO A 156 17.07 -19.52 -7.11
CA PRO A 156 18.18 -18.83 -6.44
C PRO A 156 18.80 -17.73 -7.31
N GLU A 157 18.90 -17.96 -8.62
CA GLU A 157 19.44 -16.98 -9.58
C GLU A 157 18.48 -15.79 -9.73
N MET A 158 17.16 -16.04 -9.79
CA MET A 158 16.15 -14.99 -9.84
C MET A 158 16.14 -14.17 -8.55
N LEU A 159 16.22 -14.82 -7.39
CA LEU A 159 16.30 -14.13 -6.10
C LEU A 159 17.53 -13.21 -6.04
N ALA A 160 18.70 -13.72 -6.44
CA ALA A 160 19.93 -12.91 -6.47
C ALA A 160 19.85 -11.74 -7.47
N TYR A 161 19.20 -11.95 -8.62
CA TYR A 161 18.96 -10.89 -9.59
C TYR A 161 18.00 -9.82 -9.03
N MET A 162 16.86 -10.22 -8.46
CA MET A 162 15.89 -9.30 -7.88
C MET A 162 16.50 -8.50 -6.73
N ASP A 163 17.23 -9.16 -5.83
CA ASP A 163 17.94 -8.51 -4.74
C ASP A 163 18.90 -7.44 -5.27
N SER A 164 19.74 -7.79 -6.26
CA SER A 164 20.69 -6.86 -6.86
C SER A 164 20.01 -5.66 -7.52
N VAL A 165 18.97 -5.91 -8.32
CA VAL A 165 18.24 -4.85 -9.03
C VAL A 165 17.51 -3.93 -8.07
N MET A 166 16.76 -4.49 -7.12
CA MET A 166 16.02 -3.70 -6.14
C MET A 166 16.97 -2.90 -5.23
N TRP A 167 18.10 -3.48 -4.85
CA TRP A 167 19.12 -2.78 -4.06
C TRP A 167 19.79 -1.65 -4.84
N ASP A 168 20.06 -1.85 -6.14
CA ASP A 168 20.63 -0.80 -7.00
C ASP A 168 19.69 0.41 -7.13
N VAL A 169 18.39 0.19 -7.20
CA VAL A 169 17.37 1.26 -7.20
C VAL A 169 17.49 2.15 -5.96
N VAL A 170 17.66 1.56 -4.79
CA VAL A 170 17.75 2.29 -3.53
C VAL A 170 19.07 3.04 -3.38
N THR A 171 20.16 2.45 -3.90
CA THR A 171 21.51 3.01 -3.79
C THR A 171 21.85 3.98 -4.91
N ASN A 172 21.28 3.76 -6.11
CA ASN A 172 21.46 4.56 -7.31
C ASN A 172 20.11 4.93 -7.94
N PRO A 173 19.32 5.80 -7.31
CA PRO A 173 17.96 6.13 -7.77
C PRO A 173 17.92 6.81 -9.16
N THR A 174 19.08 7.18 -9.71
CA THR A 174 19.23 7.75 -11.06
C THR A 174 19.53 6.68 -12.12
N ASN A 175 19.49 5.39 -11.77
CA ASN A 175 19.76 4.32 -12.73
C ASN A 175 18.61 4.19 -13.75
N GLU A 176 18.82 4.75 -14.94
CA GLU A 176 17.87 4.74 -16.05
C GLU A 176 17.44 3.33 -16.47
N LYS A 177 18.24 2.29 -16.19
CA LYS A 177 17.92 0.90 -16.53
C LYS A 177 16.73 0.35 -15.77
N PHE A 178 16.55 0.78 -14.51
CA PHE A 178 15.40 0.38 -13.73
C PHE A 178 14.12 1.03 -14.25
N VAL A 179 14.21 2.28 -14.63
CA VAL A 179 13.09 3.05 -15.17
C VAL A 179 12.69 2.58 -16.56
N ALA A 180 13.66 2.20 -17.38
CA ALA A 180 13.42 1.62 -18.72
C ALA A 180 12.86 0.18 -18.67
N GLY A 181 12.88 -0.48 -17.50
CA GLY A 181 12.59 -1.91 -17.34
C GLY A 181 11.12 -2.32 -17.31
N GLY A 182 10.18 -1.50 -17.83
CA GLY A 182 8.79 -1.94 -17.99
C GLY A 182 7.84 -1.57 -16.84
N PHE A 183 8.25 -0.68 -15.94
CA PHE A 183 7.38 -0.22 -14.86
C PHE A 183 6.30 0.77 -15.31
N TYR A 184 6.46 1.40 -16.49
CA TYR A 184 5.56 2.41 -17.03
C TYR A 184 5.32 2.22 -18.52
N LYS A 185 4.07 2.26 -18.95
CA LYS A 185 3.67 2.30 -20.38
C LYS A 185 3.37 3.72 -20.85
N LYS A 186 2.67 4.48 -20.01
CA LYS A 186 2.24 5.84 -20.36
C LYS A 186 3.06 6.86 -19.57
N ASN A 187 3.52 7.90 -20.26
CA ASN A 187 4.22 9.04 -19.68
C ASN A 187 5.45 8.66 -18.82
N PRO A 188 6.42 7.91 -19.38
CA PRO A 188 7.54 7.36 -18.61
C PRO A 188 8.38 8.45 -17.90
N GLU A 189 8.52 9.64 -18.48
CA GLU A 189 9.25 10.75 -17.85
C GLU A 189 8.58 11.26 -16.57
N ALA A 190 7.26 11.55 -16.62
CA ALA A 190 6.52 12.03 -15.44
C ALA A 190 6.45 10.98 -14.35
N SER A 191 6.30 9.70 -14.73
CA SER A 191 6.32 8.58 -13.79
C SER A 191 7.69 8.40 -13.16
N TYR A 192 8.76 8.61 -13.92
CA TYR A 192 10.15 8.58 -13.44
C TYR A 192 10.41 9.66 -12.39
N GLU A 193 10.10 10.92 -12.70
CA GLU A 193 10.25 12.04 -11.76
C GLU A 193 9.50 11.79 -10.45
N ARG A 194 8.31 11.19 -10.55
CA ARG A 194 7.49 10.87 -9.39
C ARG A 194 8.12 9.76 -8.53
N VAL A 195 8.67 8.71 -9.15
CA VAL A 195 9.41 7.66 -8.44
C VAL A 195 10.68 8.20 -7.81
N LEU A 196 11.44 9.04 -8.54
CA LEU A 196 12.61 9.72 -7.97
C LEU A 196 12.24 10.58 -6.76
N SER A 197 11.12 11.28 -6.82
CA SER A 197 10.62 12.07 -5.69
C SER A 197 10.31 11.17 -4.49
N MET A 198 9.62 10.04 -4.69
CA MET A 198 9.35 9.06 -3.63
C MET A 198 10.65 8.49 -3.04
N LEU A 199 11.57 8.02 -3.88
CA LEU A 199 12.87 7.51 -3.42
C LEU A 199 13.70 8.58 -2.70
N SER A 200 13.58 9.85 -3.11
CA SER A 200 14.26 10.98 -2.46
C SER A 200 13.68 11.33 -1.10
N ALA A 201 12.40 11.05 -0.86
CA ALA A 201 11.75 11.24 0.44
C ALA A 201 12.35 10.34 1.54
N HIS A 202 13.01 9.25 1.15
CA HIS A 202 13.60 8.27 2.07
C HIS A 202 15.03 8.60 2.56
N LYS A 203 15.53 9.82 2.39
CA LYS A 203 16.91 10.20 2.74
C LYS A 203 17.33 9.94 4.18
N ASN A 204 16.36 9.79 5.09
CA ASN A 204 16.58 9.59 6.52
C ASN A 204 16.24 8.19 7.02
N THR A 205 15.89 7.26 6.14
CA THR A 205 15.50 5.91 6.54
C THR A 205 16.70 4.97 6.69
N SER A 206 16.56 3.99 7.57
CA SER A 206 17.58 2.96 7.75
C SER A 206 17.67 2.08 6.51
N ARG A 207 18.76 2.18 5.75
CA ARG A 207 19.04 1.25 4.64
C ARG A 207 19.08 -0.22 5.09
N ILE A 208 19.36 -0.48 6.37
CA ILE A 208 19.34 -1.83 6.94
C ILE A 208 17.92 -2.40 6.90
N GLY A 209 16.92 -1.66 7.38
CA GLY A 209 15.53 -2.10 7.35
C GLY A 209 14.99 -2.35 5.94
N TRP A 210 15.47 -1.59 4.96
CA TRP A 210 15.11 -1.82 3.56
C TRP A 210 15.65 -3.17 3.04
N LYS A 211 16.91 -3.48 3.34
CA LYS A 211 17.53 -4.75 2.92
C LYS A 211 16.85 -5.92 3.59
N GLU A 212 16.66 -5.85 4.92
CA GLU A 212 16.02 -6.90 5.69
C GLU A 212 14.56 -7.13 5.25
N SER A 213 13.82 -6.05 4.94
CA SER A 213 12.46 -6.16 4.43
C SER A 213 12.39 -6.75 3.02
N LEU A 214 13.37 -6.48 2.16
CA LEU A 214 13.46 -7.09 0.84
C LEU A 214 13.76 -8.58 0.96
N ASP A 215 14.73 -8.96 1.80
CA ASP A 215 15.09 -10.36 2.03
C ASP A 215 13.90 -11.18 2.54
N ASP A 216 13.15 -10.64 3.51
CA ASP A 216 11.96 -11.31 4.02
C ASP A 216 10.82 -11.37 2.99
N LEU A 217 10.62 -10.33 2.22
CA LEU A 217 9.63 -10.30 1.14
C LEU A 217 9.87 -11.41 0.12
N LEU A 218 11.12 -11.58 -0.31
CA LEU A 218 11.51 -12.62 -1.26
C LEU A 218 11.36 -14.02 -0.65
N ARG A 219 11.77 -14.17 0.63
CA ARG A 219 11.56 -15.41 1.41
C ARG A 219 10.06 -15.71 1.54
N TRP A 220 9.25 -14.75 1.98
CA TRP A 220 7.81 -14.93 2.14
C TRP A 220 7.14 -15.35 0.83
N HIS A 221 7.56 -14.76 -0.30
CA HIS A 221 7.05 -15.16 -1.61
C HIS A 221 7.29 -16.65 -1.86
N ASN A 222 8.46 -17.18 -1.59
CA ASN A 222 8.79 -18.58 -1.86
C ASN A 222 8.21 -19.55 -0.81
N GLU A 223 8.25 -19.17 0.46
CA GLU A 223 8.00 -20.11 1.56
C GLU A 223 6.60 -20.00 2.17
N ASP A 224 6.07 -18.76 2.32
CA ASP A 224 4.89 -18.52 3.16
C ASP A 224 3.60 -18.25 2.36
N ARG A 225 3.69 -17.75 1.11
CA ARG A 225 2.54 -17.21 0.35
C ARG A 225 1.36 -18.17 0.28
N ILE A 226 1.60 -19.44 -0.05
CA ILE A 226 0.54 -20.42 -0.25
C ILE A 226 -0.18 -20.70 1.08
N GLU A 227 0.58 -20.93 2.15
CA GLU A 227 0.00 -21.19 3.47
C GLU A 227 -0.70 -19.96 4.05
N SER A 228 -0.25 -18.76 3.70
CA SER A 228 -0.90 -17.52 4.08
C SER A 228 -2.23 -17.33 3.33
N LEU A 229 -2.26 -17.56 2.03
CA LEU A 229 -3.49 -17.49 1.22
C LEU A 229 -4.56 -18.47 1.70
N LYS A 230 -4.18 -19.71 2.06
CA LYS A 230 -5.10 -20.72 2.61
C LYS A 230 -5.78 -20.28 3.91
N LYS A 231 -5.17 -19.36 4.66
CA LYS A 231 -5.69 -18.84 5.93
C LYS A 231 -6.60 -17.63 5.77
N VAL A 232 -6.59 -16.96 4.61
CA VAL A 232 -7.51 -15.85 4.33
C VAL A 232 -8.94 -16.37 4.22
N ARG A 233 -9.89 -15.69 4.87
CA ARG A 233 -11.30 -16.07 4.91
C ARG A 233 -12.24 -15.11 4.18
N VAL A 234 -11.69 -14.05 3.62
CA VAL A 234 -12.43 -13.04 2.86
C VAL A 234 -12.16 -13.18 1.36
N PRO A 235 -13.06 -12.72 0.50
CA PRO A 235 -12.86 -12.78 -0.94
C PRO A 235 -11.64 -11.97 -1.37
N ILE A 236 -10.95 -12.47 -2.41
CA ILE A 236 -9.76 -11.85 -3.01
C ILE A 236 -10.02 -11.58 -4.49
N ILE A 237 -9.75 -10.34 -4.90
CA ILE A 237 -9.74 -9.92 -6.32
C ILE A 237 -8.35 -9.37 -6.64
N SER A 238 -7.76 -9.78 -7.77
CA SER A 238 -6.59 -9.07 -8.32
C SER A 238 -7.03 -8.08 -9.39
N ILE A 239 -6.35 -6.92 -9.40
CA ILE A 239 -6.42 -5.94 -10.51
C ILE A 239 -5.02 -5.83 -11.07
N ASN A 240 -4.77 -6.52 -12.18
CA ASN A 240 -3.45 -6.67 -12.79
C ASN A 240 -3.36 -5.91 -14.11
N SER A 241 -2.14 -5.61 -14.54
CA SER A 241 -1.83 -5.14 -15.89
C SER A 241 -2.08 -6.24 -16.94
N ASP A 242 -2.09 -5.84 -18.20
CA ASP A 242 -2.13 -6.76 -19.34
C ASP A 242 -0.74 -7.21 -19.81
N MET A 243 0.33 -6.92 -19.05
CA MET A 243 1.70 -7.32 -19.41
C MET A 243 1.89 -8.83 -19.42
N GLU A 244 1.34 -9.51 -18.44
CA GLU A 244 1.40 -10.96 -18.30
C GLU A 244 0.03 -11.53 -17.93
N PRO A 245 -0.38 -12.68 -18.52
CA PRO A 245 -1.64 -13.29 -18.17
C PRO A 245 -1.62 -13.84 -16.74
N THR A 246 -2.71 -13.61 -16.00
CA THR A 246 -2.86 -14.17 -14.65
C THR A 246 -3.34 -15.62 -14.72
N ASN A 247 -2.63 -16.53 -14.06
CA ASN A 247 -3.02 -17.94 -13.92
C ASN A 247 -4.13 -18.08 -12.83
N VAL A 248 -5.37 -17.82 -13.24
CA VAL A 248 -6.55 -17.85 -12.35
C VAL A 248 -6.77 -19.24 -11.77
N GLU A 249 -6.57 -20.29 -12.54
CA GLU A 249 -6.80 -21.66 -12.09
C GLU A 249 -5.80 -22.10 -11.01
N ALA A 250 -4.55 -21.66 -11.12
CA ALA A 250 -3.57 -21.88 -10.06
C ALA A 250 -3.97 -21.19 -8.75
N PHE A 251 -4.48 -19.95 -8.84
CA PHE A 251 -4.90 -19.21 -7.65
C PHE A 251 -6.14 -19.82 -6.98
N LYS A 252 -7.12 -20.25 -7.76
CA LYS A 252 -8.37 -20.87 -7.28
C LYS A 252 -8.17 -22.17 -6.50
N LYS A 253 -7.04 -22.87 -6.68
CA LYS A 253 -6.68 -24.04 -5.86
C LYS A 253 -6.59 -23.66 -4.37
N TYR A 254 -6.19 -22.45 -4.05
CA TYR A 254 -5.97 -21.96 -2.69
C TYR A 254 -7.06 -21.02 -2.22
N VAL A 255 -7.65 -20.24 -3.13
CA VAL A 255 -8.73 -19.29 -2.88
C VAL A 255 -9.82 -19.49 -3.93
N PRO A 256 -10.80 -20.38 -3.69
CA PRO A 256 -11.83 -20.73 -4.70
C PRO A 256 -12.64 -19.53 -5.22
N SER A 257 -12.83 -18.49 -4.40
CA SER A 257 -13.56 -17.26 -4.74
C SER A 257 -12.73 -16.25 -5.55
N PHE A 258 -11.45 -16.55 -5.83
CA PHE A 258 -10.54 -15.63 -6.52
C PHE A 258 -11.06 -15.18 -7.87
N GLN A 259 -10.94 -13.90 -8.14
CA GLN A 259 -11.23 -13.26 -9.42
C GLN A 259 -10.08 -12.37 -9.85
N VAL A 260 -9.95 -12.15 -11.14
CA VAL A 260 -9.00 -11.19 -11.69
C VAL A 260 -9.72 -10.22 -12.61
N LYS A 261 -9.29 -8.96 -12.57
CA LYS A 261 -9.65 -7.88 -13.48
C LYS A 261 -8.39 -7.35 -14.10
N ILE A 262 -8.45 -6.96 -15.37
CA ILE A 262 -7.27 -6.53 -16.13
C ILE A 262 -7.42 -5.06 -16.49
N VAL A 263 -6.39 -4.27 -16.19
CA VAL A 263 -6.24 -2.91 -16.68
C VAL A 263 -5.52 -2.96 -18.03
N PRO A 264 -6.19 -2.66 -19.14
CA PRO A 264 -5.58 -2.72 -20.44
C PRO A 264 -4.58 -1.58 -20.65
N ASP A 265 -3.57 -1.85 -21.46
CA ASP A 265 -2.53 -0.90 -21.85
C ASP A 265 -1.84 -0.25 -20.64
N ALA A 266 -1.56 -1.06 -19.63
CA ALA A 266 -0.88 -0.67 -18.40
C ALA A 266 0.35 -1.54 -18.12
N ALA A 267 1.32 -0.97 -17.40
CA ALA A 267 2.47 -1.68 -16.84
C ALA A 267 2.28 -1.86 -15.33
N HIS A 268 3.36 -2.06 -14.59
CA HIS A 268 3.31 -2.39 -13.15
C HIS A 268 2.55 -1.36 -12.29
N LEU A 269 2.65 -0.07 -12.59
CA LEU A 269 1.91 0.99 -11.89
C LEU A 269 0.55 1.25 -12.56
N VAL A 270 -0.29 0.23 -12.59
CA VAL A 270 -1.61 0.23 -13.27
C VAL A 270 -2.49 1.42 -12.88
N MET A 271 -2.42 1.86 -11.61
CA MET A 271 -3.19 2.99 -11.07
C MET A 271 -2.69 4.36 -11.56
N TRP A 272 -1.51 4.40 -12.19
CA TRP A 272 -0.96 5.61 -12.82
C TRP A 272 -1.09 5.58 -14.34
N ASP A 273 -0.87 4.41 -14.94
CA ASP A 273 -0.95 4.24 -16.40
C ASP A 273 -2.38 4.42 -16.90
N ASN A 274 -3.37 3.87 -16.20
CA ASN A 274 -4.77 3.97 -16.55
C ASN A 274 -5.66 4.16 -15.31
N PRO A 275 -5.60 5.35 -14.66
CA PRO A 275 -6.28 5.62 -13.41
C PRO A 275 -7.80 5.51 -13.49
N GLU A 276 -8.40 5.88 -14.62
CA GLU A 276 -9.86 5.83 -14.82
C GLU A 276 -10.34 4.38 -14.80
N GLU A 277 -9.71 3.51 -15.58
CA GLU A 277 -10.07 2.09 -15.64
C GLU A 277 -9.74 1.37 -14.32
N PHE A 278 -8.57 1.66 -13.73
CA PHE A 278 -8.23 1.13 -12.40
C PHE A 278 -9.29 1.50 -11.36
N ASN A 279 -9.68 2.77 -11.28
CA ASN A 279 -10.68 3.25 -10.33
C ASN A 279 -12.05 2.58 -10.58
N ARG A 280 -12.47 2.43 -11.84
CA ARG A 280 -13.70 1.72 -12.21
C ARG A 280 -13.69 0.27 -11.74
N LEU A 281 -12.59 -0.46 -11.99
CA LEU A 281 -12.44 -1.85 -11.59
C LEU A 281 -12.36 -2.03 -10.08
N LEU A 282 -11.71 -1.09 -9.38
CA LEU A 282 -11.65 -1.07 -7.92
C LEU A 282 -13.04 -0.81 -7.32
N GLU A 283 -13.78 0.18 -7.83
CA GLU A 283 -15.15 0.47 -7.39
C GLU A 283 -16.06 -0.75 -7.54
N GLU A 284 -16.03 -1.42 -8.68
CA GLU A 284 -16.80 -2.66 -8.90
C GLU A 284 -16.43 -3.76 -7.91
N SER A 285 -15.13 -3.88 -7.58
CA SER A 285 -14.64 -4.87 -6.60
C SER A 285 -15.17 -4.58 -5.21
N VAL A 286 -15.09 -3.30 -4.79
CA VAL A 286 -15.63 -2.84 -3.50
C VAL A 286 -17.12 -3.10 -3.39
N GLN A 287 -17.90 -2.78 -4.44
CA GLN A 287 -19.35 -3.05 -4.46
C GLN A 287 -19.65 -4.56 -4.38
N GLY A 288 -18.85 -5.39 -5.04
CA GLY A 288 -18.94 -6.85 -4.94
C GLY A 288 -18.79 -7.34 -3.50
N PHE A 289 -17.77 -6.87 -2.79
CA PHE A 289 -17.52 -7.23 -1.39
C PHE A 289 -18.63 -6.74 -0.46
N VAL A 290 -19.14 -5.52 -0.67
CA VAL A 290 -20.26 -4.98 0.12
C VAL A 290 -21.52 -5.83 -0.06
N ASN A 291 -21.80 -6.28 -1.27
CA ASN A 291 -22.98 -7.11 -1.53
C ASN A 291 -22.85 -8.50 -0.91
N GLN A 292 -21.66 -9.13 -0.96
CA GLN A 292 -21.39 -10.41 -0.31
C GLN A 292 -21.51 -10.30 1.21
N SER A 293 -20.94 -9.29 1.83
CA SER A 293 -20.99 -9.09 3.29
C SER A 293 -22.36 -8.78 3.87
N LYS A 294 -23.35 -8.46 3.03
CA LYS A 294 -24.76 -8.28 3.43
C LYS A 294 -25.56 -9.57 3.33
N ALA A 295 -25.08 -10.56 2.59
CA ALA A 295 -25.75 -11.83 2.36
C ALA A 295 -25.37 -12.90 3.40
N GLU A 296 -24.29 -12.68 4.14
CA GLU A 296 -23.84 -13.47 5.29
C GLU A 296 -24.40 -12.92 6.60
#